data_aa66cb1790222b49ae42355c6bb09e3c
#
_entry.id   aa66cb1790222b49ae42355c6bb09e3c
#
_cell.length_a   1.000
_cell.length_b   1.000
_cell.length_c   1.000
_cell.angle_alpha   90.00
_cell.angle_beta   90.00
_cell.angle_gamma   90.00
#
_symmetry.space_group_name_H-M   'P 1'
#
loop_
_entity.id
_entity.type
_entity.pdbx_description
1 polymer ?
#
loop_
_entity_poly.entity_id
_entity_poly.type
_entity_poly.pdbx_seq_one_letter_code
_entity_poly.pdbx_strand_id
1 'polypeptide(L)'
;MSAPHVVIVGGGFSGTAVAIHLMREASREIRISVIEPREHLGQGVAYSATDPAHRINVPAARMQLAGDDDGAFDRWYRRHGDFPQDPQAQLADGSVYPQRGLFGRDVESVFFEAAKKHGSHVSHLRERAVDWRDGSVMTSGGQRLRADRVILAVSHPPPRLPRAVQAFSEHPRLIANPWRAGALAGIPANASVAIMGTALSMADVVASLARQEHQGEVLAFSRHGLLSRPNAPMNLPQWPAEYLHGTLRQRLGQIRHDIKRAQSLGLPWQVVLDAVRQQGQTIWQQLSEREQRQFLCHLRRFWDVHRYRVAPQVAQAIADKRRGGRFRALAARLHSLEAKTSSFQLNLTLRGGTPQQLMADYLVLTTGPDHADLLASQPFLQALHREGLVYPDPLGMGIEVNVRSQASPNVWVAGPAARGRFGELMGLPQVALHAQQVAQNVLETLGCRQLILS
;
A
#
# COMPACT_ATOMS: atom_id res chain seq x y z
N MET A 1 35.77 11.09 -14.91
CA MET A 1 34.85 11.39 -13.79
C MET A 1 34.35 10.06 -13.29
N SER A 2 34.23 9.84 -11.98
CA SER A 2 33.68 8.61 -11.43
C SER A 2 32.19 8.50 -11.77
N ALA A 3 31.66 7.28 -11.94
CA ALA A 3 30.24 7.06 -12.17
C ALA A 3 29.42 7.66 -11.03
N PRO A 4 28.33 8.42 -11.32
CA PRO A 4 27.50 9.02 -10.30
C PRO A 4 26.82 7.94 -9.44
N HIS A 5 26.68 8.21 -8.15
CA HIS A 5 26.15 7.27 -7.18
C HIS A 5 24.72 7.66 -6.74
N VAL A 6 23.78 6.79 -7.02
CA VAL A 6 22.39 6.89 -6.57
C VAL A 6 22.17 5.92 -5.41
N VAL A 7 21.76 6.46 -4.26
CA VAL A 7 21.43 5.66 -3.07
C VAL A 7 19.91 5.64 -2.90
N ILE A 8 19.34 4.44 -2.88
CA ILE A 8 17.90 4.21 -2.69
C ILE A 8 17.68 3.68 -1.27
N VAL A 9 16.89 4.38 -0.47
CA VAL A 9 16.54 3.96 0.89
C VAL A 9 15.15 3.33 0.88
N GLY A 10 15.10 2.03 1.10
CA GLY A 10 13.90 1.18 1.01
C GLY A 10 13.88 0.37 -0.29
N GLY A 11 13.96 -0.95 -0.16
CA GLY A 11 13.94 -1.93 -1.26
C GLY A 11 12.60 -2.67 -1.40
N GLY A 12 11.49 -2.06 -0.97
CA GLY A 12 10.16 -2.53 -1.33
C GLY A 12 9.84 -2.29 -2.81
N PHE A 13 8.59 -2.50 -3.23
CA PHE A 13 8.20 -2.33 -4.64
C PHE A 13 8.69 -1.01 -5.25
N SER A 14 8.41 0.13 -4.59
CA SER A 14 8.76 1.46 -5.15
C SER A 14 10.26 1.64 -5.37
N GLY A 15 11.09 1.30 -4.38
CA GLY A 15 12.54 1.46 -4.50
C GLY A 15 13.17 0.49 -5.49
N THR A 16 12.68 -0.74 -5.53
CA THR A 16 13.13 -1.75 -6.50
C THR A 16 12.72 -1.38 -7.92
N ALA A 17 11.49 -0.90 -8.13
CA ALA A 17 11.04 -0.41 -9.43
C ALA A 17 11.88 0.78 -9.92
N VAL A 18 12.17 1.74 -9.04
CA VAL A 18 13.09 2.85 -9.37
C VAL A 18 14.46 2.33 -9.79
N ALA A 19 15.04 1.38 -9.05
CA ALA A 19 16.33 0.79 -9.40
C ALA A 19 16.29 0.11 -10.77
N ILE A 20 15.22 -0.63 -11.09
CA ILE A 20 15.03 -1.28 -12.40
C ILE A 20 15.00 -0.23 -13.52
N HIS A 21 14.23 0.85 -13.35
CA HIS A 21 14.15 1.92 -14.35
C HIS A 21 15.46 2.68 -14.51
N LEU A 22 16.16 2.96 -13.41
CA LEU A 22 17.50 3.56 -13.47
C LEU A 22 18.44 2.71 -14.30
N MET A 23 18.46 1.39 -14.10
CA MET A 23 19.29 0.46 -14.87
C MET A 23 18.90 0.40 -16.34
N ARG A 24 17.60 0.40 -16.64
CA ARG A 24 17.08 0.26 -18.02
C ARG A 24 17.24 1.53 -18.86
N GLU A 25 17.17 2.70 -18.23
CA GLU A 25 17.07 3.98 -18.92
C GLU A 25 18.36 4.83 -18.82
N ALA A 26 19.39 4.37 -18.09
CA ALA A 26 20.66 5.07 -17.99
C ALA A 26 21.43 4.97 -19.33
N SER A 27 21.84 6.15 -19.85
CA SER A 27 22.64 6.26 -21.08
C SER A 27 24.16 6.05 -20.87
N ARG A 28 24.59 6.03 -19.60
CA ARG A 28 25.97 5.80 -19.17
C ARG A 28 25.99 5.09 -17.83
N GLU A 29 27.15 4.59 -17.47
CA GLU A 29 27.34 3.89 -16.20
C GLU A 29 26.95 4.77 -15.00
N ILE A 30 26.17 4.19 -14.10
CA ILE A 30 25.80 4.74 -12.80
C ILE A 30 25.99 3.66 -11.73
N ARG A 31 26.30 4.09 -10.51
CA ARG A 31 26.34 3.20 -9.35
C ARG A 31 25.03 3.31 -8.57
N ILE A 32 24.42 2.18 -8.23
CA ILE A 32 23.16 2.11 -7.51
C ILE A 32 23.36 1.29 -6.23
N SER A 33 23.02 1.86 -5.08
CA SER A 33 22.96 1.13 -3.81
C SER A 33 21.55 1.16 -3.27
N VAL A 34 20.93 -0.02 -3.09
CA VAL A 34 19.63 -0.18 -2.46
C VAL A 34 19.82 -0.60 -1.02
N ILE A 35 19.41 0.23 -0.06
CA ILE A 35 19.47 -0.06 1.37
C ILE A 35 18.11 -0.63 1.80
N GLU A 36 18.07 -1.93 2.10
CA GLU A 36 16.89 -2.65 2.54
C GLU A 36 17.31 -3.76 3.52
N PRO A 37 16.84 -3.73 4.78
CA PRO A 37 17.25 -4.71 5.77
C PRO A 37 16.70 -6.12 5.53
N ARG A 38 15.64 -6.27 4.73
CA ARG A 38 15.09 -7.58 4.37
C ARG A 38 15.99 -8.28 3.36
N GLU A 39 15.88 -9.60 3.32
CA GLU A 39 16.63 -10.45 2.42
C GLU A 39 16.27 -10.21 0.94
N HIS A 40 14.99 -10.00 0.67
CA HIS A 40 14.44 -9.92 -0.67
C HIS A 40 14.02 -8.50 -1.03
N LEU A 41 14.39 -8.08 -2.24
CA LEU A 41 13.95 -6.83 -2.86
C LEU A 41 12.54 -7.00 -3.49
N GLY A 42 11.87 -5.89 -3.77
CA GLY A 42 10.55 -5.88 -4.41
C GLY A 42 9.37 -6.17 -3.48
N GLN A 43 9.60 -6.86 -2.37
CA GLN A 43 8.54 -7.33 -1.48
C GLN A 43 8.02 -6.22 -0.56
N GLY A 44 8.89 -5.56 0.17
CA GLY A 44 8.49 -4.57 1.16
C GLY A 44 7.46 -5.10 2.16
N VAL A 45 6.61 -4.24 2.70
CA VAL A 45 5.49 -4.64 3.59
C VAL A 45 4.34 -5.24 2.79
N ALA A 46 4.11 -4.76 1.57
CA ALA A 46 2.92 -5.12 0.80
C ALA A 46 2.97 -6.54 0.21
N TYR A 47 4.16 -6.99 -0.21
CA TYR A 47 4.34 -8.23 -0.98
C TYR A 47 5.25 -9.25 -0.29
N SER A 48 5.46 -9.12 1.03
CA SER A 48 6.19 -10.10 1.85
C SER A 48 5.27 -11.09 2.58
N ALA A 49 3.96 -11.05 2.30
CA ALA A 49 3.00 -11.94 2.95
C ALA A 49 3.26 -13.39 2.56
N THR A 50 3.35 -14.26 3.57
CA THR A 50 3.55 -15.71 3.43
C THR A 50 2.26 -16.51 3.56
N ASP A 51 1.17 -15.90 4.07
CA ASP A 51 -0.13 -16.55 4.18
C ASP A 51 -0.78 -16.68 2.79
N PRO A 52 -1.11 -17.90 2.33
CA PRO A 52 -1.75 -18.13 1.03
C PRO A 52 -3.12 -17.44 0.86
N ALA A 53 -3.79 -17.12 1.97
CA ALA A 53 -5.07 -16.41 1.94
C ALA A 53 -4.90 -14.93 1.53
N HIS A 54 -3.68 -14.37 1.66
CA HIS A 54 -3.41 -12.98 1.29
C HIS A 54 -3.17 -12.87 -0.21
N ARG A 55 -4.20 -12.50 -0.94
CA ARG A 55 -4.16 -12.34 -2.39
C ARG A 55 -3.87 -10.91 -2.82
N ILE A 56 -3.37 -10.73 -4.07
CA ILE A 56 -3.34 -9.40 -4.67
C ILE A 56 -4.77 -8.87 -4.81
N ASN A 57 -4.93 -7.56 -4.64
CA ASN A 57 -6.23 -6.90 -4.67
C ASN A 57 -6.64 -6.41 -6.08
N VAL A 58 -5.75 -6.58 -7.04
CA VAL A 58 -5.90 -6.20 -8.45
C VAL A 58 -5.61 -7.45 -9.28
N PRO A 59 -6.31 -7.71 -10.39
CA PRO A 59 -5.98 -8.85 -11.25
C PRO A 59 -4.52 -8.82 -11.70
N ALA A 60 -3.88 -9.98 -11.80
CA ALA A 60 -2.47 -10.11 -12.19
C ALA A 60 -2.15 -9.37 -13.50
N ALA A 61 -3.08 -9.39 -14.46
CA ALA A 61 -2.95 -8.67 -15.73
C ALA A 61 -2.83 -7.14 -15.59
N ARG A 62 -3.20 -6.57 -14.44
CA ARG A 62 -3.08 -5.12 -14.15
C ARG A 62 -1.96 -4.80 -13.15
N MET A 63 -1.16 -5.79 -12.77
CA MET A 63 0.00 -5.62 -11.91
C MET A 63 1.22 -5.35 -12.81
N GLN A 64 1.69 -4.10 -12.82
CA GLN A 64 2.69 -3.60 -13.77
C GLN A 64 3.90 -3.03 -13.05
N LEU A 65 5.09 -3.15 -13.67
CA LEU A 65 6.32 -2.46 -13.30
C LEU A 65 6.49 -1.16 -14.11
N ALA A 66 6.01 -1.14 -15.35
CA ALA A 66 6.08 -0.01 -16.27
C ALA A 66 4.78 0.13 -17.06
N GLY A 67 4.57 1.28 -17.69
CA GLY A 67 3.35 1.56 -18.46
C GLY A 67 3.15 0.68 -19.72
N ASP A 68 4.24 0.15 -20.25
CA ASP A 68 4.30 -0.72 -21.43
C ASP A 68 4.35 -2.23 -21.10
N ASP A 69 4.30 -2.57 -19.80
CA ASP A 69 4.44 -3.94 -19.30
C ASP A 69 3.08 -4.59 -18.99
N ASP A 70 2.11 -4.42 -19.87
CA ASP A 70 0.73 -4.88 -19.67
C ASP A 70 0.66 -6.42 -19.62
N GLY A 71 0.16 -6.95 -18.50
CA GLY A 71 -0.01 -8.38 -18.27
C GLY A 71 1.28 -9.20 -18.05
N ALA A 72 2.44 -8.57 -17.83
CA ALA A 72 3.70 -9.29 -17.64
C ALA A 72 3.65 -10.22 -16.42
N PHE A 73 3.15 -9.73 -15.29
CA PHE A 73 3.01 -10.56 -14.09
C PHE A 73 2.02 -11.72 -14.30
N ASP A 74 0.90 -11.52 -15.01
CA ASP A 74 -0.05 -12.60 -15.34
C ASP A 74 0.62 -13.68 -16.18
N ARG A 75 1.38 -13.28 -17.23
CA ARG A 75 2.15 -14.22 -18.06
C ARG A 75 3.23 -14.96 -17.26
N TRP A 76 3.94 -14.25 -16.37
CA TRP A 76 4.94 -14.87 -15.50
C TRP A 76 4.30 -15.90 -14.57
N TYR A 77 3.22 -15.52 -13.87
CA TYR A 77 2.54 -16.40 -12.92
C TYR A 77 1.98 -17.66 -13.57
N ARG A 78 1.35 -17.56 -14.76
CA ARG A 78 0.81 -18.73 -15.48
C ARG A 78 1.88 -19.74 -15.91
N ARG A 79 3.14 -19.33 -16.01
CA ARG A 79 4.29 -20.22 -16.28
C ARG A 79 4.98 -20.69 -14.99
N HIS A 80 4.67 -20.06 -13.87
CA HIS A 80 5.28 -20.38 -12.58
C HIS A 80 4.70 -21.67 -12.00
N GLY A 81 5.52 -22.47 -11.29
CA GLY A 81 5.11 -23.74 -10.71
C GLY A 81 4.00 -23.66 -9.66
N ASP A 82 3.77 -22.49 -9.07
CA ASP A 82 2.68 -22.27 -8.12
C ASP A 82 1.29 -22.15 -8.79
N PHE A 83 1.21 -21.86 -10.09
CA PHE A 83 -0.08 -21.69 -10.78
C PHE A 83 -0.94 -22.97 -10.76
N PRO A 84 -0.44 -24.15 -11.14
CA PRO A 84 -1.23 -25.38 -11.08
C PRO A 84 -1.55 -25.85 -9.66
N GLN A 85 -0.79 -25.35 -8.66
CA GLN A 85 -1.01 -25.70 -7.25
C GLN A 85 -2.03 -24.78 -6.56
N ASP A 86 -2.45 -23.69 -7.21
CA ASP A 86 -3.41 -22.72 -6.68
C ASP A 86 -4.61 -22.54 -7.64
N PRO A 87 -5.47 -23.55 -7.79
CA PRO A 87 -6.62 -23.49 -8.69
C PRO A 87 -7.61 -22.39 -8.33
N GLN A 88 -7.61 -21.93 -7.08
CA GLN A 88 -8.46 -20.84 -6.62
C GLN A 88 -7.98 -19.46 -7.09
N ALA A 89 -6.75 -19.33 -7.61
CA ALA A 89 -6.24 -18.05 -8.12
C ALA A 89 -7.00 -17.60 -9.36
N GLN A 90 -7.43 -18.53 -10.22
CA GLN A 90 -8.14 -18.21 -11.46
C GLN A 90 -9.65 -18.24 -11.24
N LEU A 91 -10.33 -17.19 -11.71
CA LEU A 91 -11.78 -17.09 -11.70
C LEU A 91 -12.39 -17.53 -13.02
N ALA A 92 -13.72 -17.72 -13.03
CA ALA A 92 -14.46 -18.16 -14.20
C ALA A 92 -14.37 -17.20 -15.40
N ASP A 93 -14.13 -15.90 -15.15
CA ASP A 93 -13.93 -14.88 -16.18
C ASP A 93 -12.47 -14.86 -16.72
N GLY A 94 -11.63 -15.81 -16.30
CA GLY A 94 -10.23 -15.91 -16.69
C GLY A 94 -9.28 -15.00 -15.93
N SER A 95 -9.75 -14.09 -15.09
CA SER A 95 -8.92 -13.24 -14.26
C SER A 95 -8.20 -14.04 -13.18
N VAL A 96 -6.99 -13.61 -12.83
CA VAL A 96 -6.12 -14.34 -11.90
C VAL A 96 -5.73 -13.43 -10.74
N TYR A 97 -5.90 -13.95 -9.51
CA TYR A 97 -5.54 -13.28 -8.26
C TYR A 97 -4.61 -14.15 -7.43
N PRO A 98 -3.30 -14.19 -7.74
CA PRO A 98 -2.32 -14.99 -7.02
C PRO A 98 -2.15 -14.55 -5.57
N GLN A 99 -1.45 -15.39 -4.82
CA GLN A 99 -0.91 -15.02 -3.52
C GLN A 99 -0.02 -13.78 -3.64
N ARG A 100 -0.16 -12.86 -2.69
CA ARG A 100 0.48 -11.52 -2.76
C ARG A 100 2.00 -11.58 -2.80
N GLY A 101 2.62 -12.54 -2.09
CA GLY A 101 4.06 -12.73 -2.08
C GLY A 101 4.68 -13.06 -3.43
N LEU A 102 3.92 -13.68 -4.35
CA LEU A 102 4.40 -14.05 -5.68
C LEU A 102 4.73 -12.84 -6.55
N PHE A 103 3.97 -11.76 -6.43
CA PHE A 103 4.31 -10.53 -7.13
C PHE A 103 5.65 -9.93 -6.64
N GLY A 104 5.93 -10.02 -5.34
CA GLY A 104 7.24 -9.60 -4.82
C GLY A 104 8.40 -10.39 -5.41
N ARG A 105 8.22 -11.72 -5.61
CA ARG A 105 9.24 -12.58 -6.25
C ARG A 105 9.43 -12.23 -7.74
N ASP A 106 8.35 -11.95 -8.46
CA ASP A 106 8.43 -11.50 -9.85
C ASP A 106 9.24 -10.21 -9.96
N VAL A 107 8.91 -9.20 -9.14
CA VAL A 107 9.65 -7.92 -9.11
C VAL A 107 11.13 -8.13 -8.80
N GLU A 108 11.47 -9.02 -7.87
CA GLU A 108 12.85 -9.36 -7.54
C GLU A 108 13.57 -10.01 -8.73
N SER A 109 12.89 -10.94 -9.43
CA SER A 109 13.46 -11.59 -10.62
C SER A 109 13.78 -10.58 -11.73
N VAL A 110 12.88 -9.63 -11.97
CA VAL A 110 13.07 -8.54 -12.94
C VAL A 110 14.24 -7.63 -12.53
N PHE A 111 14.41 -7.37 -11.23
CA PHE A 111 15.56 -6.60 -10.73
C PHE A 111 16.89 -7.30 -11.05
N PHE A 112 17.01 -8.57 -10.76
CA PHE A 112 18.26 -9.33 -11.06
C PHE A 112 18.53 -9.47 -12.55
N GLU A 113 17.49 -9.63 -13.38
CA GLU A 113 17.63 -9.61 -14.83
C GLU A 113 18.12 -8.25 -15.35
N ALA A 114 17.59 -7.15 -14.83
CA ALA A 114 18.04 -5.81 -15.17
C ALA A 114 19.49 -5.59 -14.74
N ALA A 115 19.85 -5.97 -13.52
CA ALA A 115 21.21 -5.85 -12.99
C ALA A 115 22.23 -6.63 -13.84
N LYS A 116 21.85 -7.81 -14.31
CA LYS A 116 22.71 -8.64 -15.19
C LYS A 116 22.94 -8.02 -16.57
N LYS A 117 21.93 -7.31 -17.11
CA LYS A 117 21.98 -6.76 -18.48
C LYS A 117 22.72 -5.42 -18.59
N HIS A 118 22.72 -4.61 -17.54
CA HIS A 118 23.07 -3.19 -17.64
C HIS A 118 24.48 -2.82 -17.21
N GLY A 119 25.33 -3.75 -16.77
CA GLY A 119 26.71 -3.47 -16.39
C GLY A 119 26.90 -2.39 -15.32
N SER A 120 25.80 -1.80 -14.83
CA SER A 120 25.82 -0.84 -13.73
C SER A 120 26.23 -1.55 -12.44
N HIS A 121 27.04 -0.89 -11.61
CA HIS A 121 27.36 -1.41 -10.28
C HIS A 121 26.16 -1.26 -9.37
N VAL A 122 25.43 -2.36 -9.17
CA VAL A 122 24.24 -2.42 -8.34
C VAL A 122 24.53 -3.26 -7.09
N SER A 123 24.20 -2.72 -5.92
CA SER A 123 24.36 -3.43 -4.64
C SER A 123 23.07 -3.37 -3.83
N HIS A 124 22.70 -4.50 -3.21
CA HIS A 124 21.71 -4.57 -2.16
C HIS A 124 22.44 -4.63 -0.82
N LEU A 125 22.26 -3.60 0.00
CA LEU A 125 22.80 -3.52 1.36
C LEU A 125 21.72 -3.94 2.35
N ARG A 126 21.89 -5.10 2.98
CA ARG A 126 20.96 -5.66 3.98
C ARG A 126 21.07 -4.95 5.32
N GLU A 127 20.95 -3.63 5.28
CA GLU A 127 21.14 -2.72 6.39
C GLU A 127 20.00 -1.68 6.45
N ARG A 128 20.01 -0.87 7.49
CA ARG A 128 19.12 0.30 7.62
C ARG A 128 19.91 1.57 7.38
N ALA A 129 19.34 2.55 6.68
CA ALA A 129 19.83 3.91 6.74
C ALA A 129 19.45 4.48 8.12
N VAL A 130 20.44 5.02 8.84
CA VAL A 130 20.25 5.47 10.25
C VAL A 130 20.58 6.93 10.48
N ASP A 131 21.46 7.52 9.66
CA ASP A 131 21.88 8.91 9.82
C ASP A 131 22.30 9.51 8.48
N TRP A 132 22.36 10.83 8.42
CA TRP A 132 22.86 11.62 7.30
C TRP A 132 23.99 12.52 7.76
N ARG A 133 25.16 12.47 7.13
CA ARG A 133 26.32 13.33 7.46
C ARG A 133 27.10 13.69 6.21
N ASP A 134 27.39 14.97 6.03
CA ASP A 134 28.26 15.50 4.97
C ASP A 134 27.99 14.88 3.58
N GLY A 135 26.75 14.92 3.14
CA GLY A 135 26.35 14.37 1.83
C GLY A 135 26.41 12.84 1.73
N SER A 136 26.39 12.14 2.86
CA SER A 136 26.50 10.68 2.91
C SER A 136 25.41 10.05 3.76
N VAL A 137 24.90 8.91 3.29
CA VAL A 137 23.99 8.04 4.04
C VAL A 137 24.83 7.14 4.95
N MET A 138 24.53 7.13 6.24
CA MET A 138 25.13 6.23 7.22
C MET A 138 24.22 5.03 7.44
N THR A 139 24.78 3.83 7.44
CA THR A 139 24.03 2.60 7.62
C THR A 139 24.21 2.01 9.01
N SER A 140 23.30 1.10 9.41
CA SER A 140 23.37 0.38 10.69
C SER A 140 24.62 -0.51 10.83
N GLY A 141 25.24 -0.92 9.72
CA GLY A 141 26.52 -1.66 9.70
C GLY A 141 27.74 -0.75 9.74
N GLY A 142 27.55 0.58 9.86
CA GLY A 142 28.65 1.55 9.91
C GLY A 142 29.21 1.97 8.56
N GLN A 143 28.60 1.57 7.45
CA GLN A 143 29.04 2.02 6.12
C GLN A 143 28.65 3.50 5.91
N ARG A 144 29.53 4.23 5.21
CA ARG A 144 29.31 5.60 4.77
C ARG A 144 29.20 5.62 3.23
N LEU A 145 28.02 5.92 2.72
CA LEU A 145 27.73 5.97 1.29
C LEU A 145 27.59 7.43 0.85
N ARG A 146 28.62 7.97 0.22
CA ARG A 146 28.52 9.28 -0.43
C ARG A 146 27.58 9.14 -1.63
N ALA A 147 26.53 9.95 -1.65
CA ALA A 147 25.49 9.90 -2.67
C ALA A 147 25.45 11.19 -3.48
N ASP A 148 25.46 11.08 -4.80
CA ASP A 148 25.12 12.22 -5.68
C ASP A 148 23.62 12.48 -5.66
N ARG A 149 22.82 11.41 -5.53
CA ARG A 149 21.37 11.47 -5.39
C ARG A 149 20.88 10.44 -4.39
N VAL A 150 19.89 10.83 -3.58
CA VAL A 150 19.19 9.96 -2.62
C VAL A 150 17.73 9.84 -3.02
N ILE A 151 17.21 8.62 -3.04
CA ILE A 151 15.80 8.34 -3.31
C ILE A 151 15.20 7.67 -2.08
N LEU A 152 14.21 8.33 -1.50
CA LEU A 152 13.46 7.83 -0.35
C LEU A 152 12.26 7.01 -0.85
N ALA A 153 12.35 5.69 -0.72
CA ALA A 153 11.25 4.77 -1.01
C ALA A 153 10.65 4.15 0.27
N VAL A 154 10.55 4.96 1.31
CA VAL A 154 10.06 4.65 2.65
C VAL A 154 8.63 5.12 2.81
N SER A 155 7.68 4.26 3.16
CA SER A 155 6.28 4.69 3.09
C SER A 155 5.36 4.18 4.20
N HIS A 156 5.72 3.13 4.91
CA HIS A 156 4.82 2.50 5.86
C HIS A 156 5.46 2.38 7.24
N PRO A 157 5.34 3.43 8.09
CA PRO A 157 5.72 3.31 9.49
C PRO A 157 4.83 2.28 10.20
N PRO A 158 5.29 1.71 11.32
CA PRO A 158 4.47 0.82 12.12
C PRO A 158 3.14 1.49 12.52
N PRO A 159 2.05 0.72 12.66
CA PRO A 159 0.81 1.25 13.20
C PRO A 159 1.02 1.78 14.62
N ARG A 160 0.45 2.96 14.92
CA ARG A 160 0.41 3.45 16.29
C ARG A 160 -0.59 2.62 17.09
N LEU A 161 -0.18 2.14 18.26
CA LEU A 161 -1.11 1.49 19.17
C LEU A 161 -2.12 2.52 19.72
N PRO A 162 -3.43 2.29 19.57
CA PRO A 162 -4.45 3.14 20.18
C PRO A 162 -4.27 3.18 21.69
N ARG A 163 -4.52 4.33 22.32
CA ARG A 163 -4.34 4.52 23.77
C ARG A 163 -5.01 3.44 24.61
N ALA A 164 -6.21 3.04 24.23
CA ALA A 164 -7.00 2.03 24.96
C ALA A 164 -6.34 0.63 24.99
N VAL A 165 -5.37 0.35 24.10
CA VAL A 165 -4.69 -0.96 24.03
C VAL A 165 -3.22 -0.93 24.40
N GLN A 166 -2.64 0.26 24.65
CA GLN A 166 -1.20 0.41 24.92
C GLN A 166 -0.73 -0.41 26.14
N ALA A 167 -1.53 -0.47 27.20
CA ALA A 167 -1.21 -1.25 28.39
C ALA A 167 -1.17 -2.78 28.14
N PHE A 168 -1.66 -3.22 27.00
CA PHE A 168 -1.76 -4.64 26.63
C PHE A 168 -0.84 -5.01 25.47
N SER A 169 0.15 -4.17 25.13
CA SER A 169 1.04 -4.38 23.97
C SER A 169 1.71 -5.75 23.93
N GLU A 170 2.05 -6.29 25.08
CA GLU A 170 2.69 -7.60 25.23
C GLU A 170 1.71 -8.75 25.57
N HIS A 171 0.42 -8.46 25.61
CA HIS A 171 -0.56 -9.47 25.98
C HIS A 171 -0.73 -10.49 24.84
N PRO A 172 -0.63 -11.83 25.10
CA PRO A 172 -0.60 -12.86 24.06
C PRO A 172 -1.87 -12.95 23.20
N ARG A 173 -2.98 -12.41 23.66
CA ARG A 173 -4.25 -12.35 22.94
C ARG A 173 -4.47 -11.02 22.18
N LEU A 174 -3.54 -10.07 22.28
CA LEU A 174 -3.52 -8.86 21.46
C LEU A 174 -2.58 -9.07 20.27
N ILE A 175 -3.13 -9.15 19.08
CA ILE A 175 -2.37 -9.27 17.85
C ILE A 175 -2.22 -7.86 17.25
N ALA A 176 -1.15 -7.19 17.64
CA ALA A 176 -0.89 -5.81 17.21
C ALA A 176 -0.45 -5.71 15.73
N ASN A 177 0.15 -6.76 15.18
CA ASN A 177 0.59 -6.83 13.79
C ASN A 177 0.21 -8.18 13.16
N PRO A 178 -0.95 -8.26 12.49
CA PRO A 178 -1.43 -9.50 11.88
C PRO A 178 -0.63 -9.93 10.63
N TRP A 179 0.24 -9.07 10.09
CA TRP A 179 1.09 -9.39 8.93
C TRP A 179 2.38 -10.13 9.28
N ARG A 180 2.72 -10.24 10.56
CA ARG A 180 3.83 -11.13 10.98
C ARG A 180 3.48 -12.56 10.62
N ALA A 181 4.45 -13.28 10.04
CA ALA A 181 4.30 -14.70 9.75
C ALA A 181 3.83 -15.45 11.00
N GLY A 182 2.76 -16.25 10.88
CA GLY A 182 2.18 -17.03 11.96
C GLY A 182 1.41 -16.23 13.03
N ALA A 183 1.23 -14.91 12.89
CA ALA A 183 0.57 -14.09 13.92
C ALA A 183 -0.85 -14.56 14.29
N LEU A 184 -1.56 -15.15 13.35
CA LEU A 184 -2.94 -15.63 13.53
C LEU A 184 -3.00 -17.15 13.82
N ALA A 185 -1.89 -17.88 13.72
CA ALA A 185 -1.86 -19.34 13.85
C ALA A 185 -2.25 -19.84 15.25
N GLY A 186 -2.04 -19.02 16.28
CA GLY A 186 -2.38 -19.36 17.66
C GLY A 186 -3.84 -19.11 18.05
N ILE A 187 -4.69 -18.64 17.13
CA ILE A 187 -6.11 -18.41 17.41
C ILE A 187 -6.86 -19.75 17.32
N PRO A 188 -7.48 -20.22 18.42
CA PRO A 188 -8.27 -21.47 18.39
C PRO A 188 -9.47 -21.37 17.42
N ALA A 189 -9.85 -22.50 16.83
CA ALA A 189 -10.90 -22.54 15.81
C ALA A 189 -12.25 -21.98 16.27
N ASN A 190 -12.58 -22.08 17.55
CA ASN A 190 -13.85 -21.60 18.12
C ASN A 190 -13.73 -20.28 18.90
N ALA A 191 -12.55 -19.66 18.95
CA ALA A 191 -12.35 -18.44 19.70
C ALA A 191 -13.11 -17.27 19.07
N SER A 192 -13.65 -16.39 19.89
CA SER A 192 -14.22 -15.12 19.43
C SER A 192 -13.12 -14.10 19.14
N VAL A 193 -13.19 -13.45 17.99
CA VAL A 193 -12.17 -12.51 17.53
C VAL A 193 -12.76 -11.14 17.27
N ALA A 194 -12.28 -10.13 18.00
CA ALA A 194 -12.53 -8.74 17.68
C ALA A 194 -11.42 -8.18 16.76
N ILE A 195 -11.79 -7.44 15.73
CA ILE A 195 -10.84 -6.81 14.80
C ILE A 195 -11.07 -5.30 14.81
N MET A 196 -10.06 -4.55 15.21
CA MET A 196 -10.08 -3.10 15.18
C MET A 196 -9.59 -2.59 13.84
N GLY A 197 -10.51 -2.21 12.97
CA GLY A 197 -10.34 -1.85 11.56
C GLY A 197 -11.27 -2.65 10.67
N THR A 198 -11.73 -2.06 9.55
CA THR A 198 -12.73 -2.69 8.66
C THR A 198 -12.34 -2.63 7.18
N ALA A 199 -11.08 -2.28 6.88
CA ALA A 199 -10.57 -2.17 5.51
C ALA A 199 -9.86 -3.47 5.04
N LEU A 200 -8.95 -3.37 4.06
CA LEU A 200 -8.27 -4.51 3.43
C LEU A 200 -7.54 -5.43 4.40
N SER A 201 -6.88 -4.87 5.42
CA SER A 201 -6.16 -5.68 6.41
C SER A 201 -7.08 -6.56 7.26
N MET A 202 -8.29 -6.06 7.59
CA MET A 202 -9.33 -6.88 8.23
C MET A 202 -9.78 -7.99 7.29
N ALA A 203 -9.92 -7.69 6.01
CA ALA A 203 -10.31 -8.68 5.01
C ALA A 203 -9.27 -9.81 4.89
N ASP A 204 -7.98 -9.48 4.91
CA ASP A 204 -6.88 -10.46 4.97
C ASP A 204 -6.96 -11.34 6.23
N VAL A 205 -7.21 -10.74 7.41
CA VAL A 205 -7.39 -11.50 8.68
C VAL A 205 -8.57 -12.45 8.58
N VAL A 206 -9.71 -12.01 8.05
CA VAL A 206 -10.90 -12.89 7.89
C VAL A 206 -10.61 -14.03 6.91
N ALA A 207 -9.88 -13.77 5.82
CA ALA A 207 -9.49 -14.80 4.86
C ALA A 207 -8.52 -15.83 5.49
N SER A 208 -7.56 -15.38 6.29
CA SER A 208 -6.65 -16.27 7.04
C SER A 208 -7.42 -17.15 8.03
N LEU A 209 -8.32 -16.57 8.82
CA LEU A 209 -9.18 -17.33 9.74
C LEU A 209 -10.07 -18.32 8.99
N ALA A 210 -10.63 -17.94 7.84
CA ALA A 210 -11.43 -18.85 7.02
C ALA A 210 -10.60 -20.03 6.51
N ARG A 211 -9.36 -19.80 6.07
CA ARG A 211 -8.44 -20.85 5.64
C ARG A 211 -8.05 -21.80 6.78
N GLN A 212 -8.01 -21.31 8.01
CA GLN A 212 -7.78 -22.09 9.22
C GLN A 212 -9.05 -22.79 9.73
N GLU A 213 -10.13 -22.80 8.95
CA GLU A 213 -11.42 -23.40 9.31
C GLU A 213 -12.02 -22.83 10.62
N HIS A 214 -11.68 -21.59 10.93
CA HIS A 214 -12.16 -20.92 12.13
C HIS A 214 -13.69 -20.78 12.14
N GLN A 215 -14.33 -21.24 13.22
CA GLN A 215 -15.79 -21.32 13.40
C GLN A 215 -16.34 -20.27 14.39
N GLY A 216 -15.47 -19.63 15.17
CA GLY A 216 -15.87 -18.64 16.17
C GLY A 216 -16.43 -17.34 15.54
N GLU A 217 -17.05 -16.53 16.37
CA GLU A 217 -17.54 -15.21 15.94
C GLU A 217 -16.39 -14.27 15.63
N VAL A 218 -16.52 -13.50 14.55
CA VAL A 218 -15.61 -12.41 14.17
C VAL A 218 -16.38 -11.11 14.15
N LEU A 219 -15.96 -10.16 14.97
CA LEU A 219 -16.52 -8.83 15.04
C LEU A 219 -15.48 -7.79 14.58
N ALA A 220 -15.70 -7.17 13.44
CA ALA A 220 -14.89 -6.04 13.01
C ALA A 220 -15.54 -4.70 13.40
N PHE A 221 -14.75 -3.73 13.84
CA PHE A 221 -15.28 -2.40 14.13
C PHE A 221 -14.33 -1.28 13.74
N SER A 222 -14.90 -0.18 13.30
CA SER A 222 -14.18 1.06 13.01
C SER A 222 -15.10 2.26 13.23
N ARG A 223 -14.56 3.48 13.22
CA ARG A 223 -15.33 4.72 13.41
C ARG A 223 -16.56 4.84 12.50
N HIS A 224 -16.53 4.19 11.34
CA HIS A 224 -17.62 4.28 10.36
C HIS A 224 -18.21 2.92 9.97
N GLY A 225 -17.62 1.80 10.37
CA GLY A 225 -18.08 0.46 10.04
C GLY A 225 -18.11 0.13 8.54
N LEU A 226 -17.40 0.91 7.71
CA LEU A 226 -17.37 0.74 6.27
C LEU A 226 -16.41 -0.38 5.88
N LEU A 227 -16.86 -1.28 5.01
CA LEU A 227 -16.06 -2.39 4.48
C LEU A 227 -15.58 -2.06 3.07
N SER A 228 -14.34 -2.47 2.75
CA SER A 228 -13.83 -2.45 1.38
C SER A 228 -14.74 -3.26 0.46
N ARG A 229 -15.02 -2.73 -0.74
CA ARG A 229 -15.93 -3.32 -1.71
C ARG A 229 -15.21 -4.39 -2.55
N PRO A 230 -15.93 -5.36 -3.12
CA PRO A 230 -15.36 -6.33 -4.04
C PRO A 230 -14.98 -5.69 -5.38
N ASN A 231 -14.06 -6.34 -6.11
CA ASN A 231 -13.78 -6.00 -7.49
C ASN A 231 -15.00 -6.29 -8.39
N ALA A 232 -15.05 -5.58 -9.52
CA ALA A 232 -15.95 -5.92 -10.61
C ALA A 232 -15.34 -7.03 -11.48
N PRO A 233 -16.12 -7.75 -12.28
CA PRO A 233 -15.61 -8.63 -13.32
C PRO A 233 -14.63 -7.91 -14.28
N MET A 234 -13.75 -8.68 -14.92
CA MET A 234 -12.90 -8.17 -16.00
C MET A 234 -13.73 -7.82 -17.25
N ASN A 235 -13.10 -7.08 -18.16
CA ASN A 235 -13.68 -6.77 -19.49
C ASN A 235 -14.93 -5.88 -19.49
N LEU A 236 -15.06 -5.02 -18.48
CA LEU A 236 -16.07 -3.98 -18.48
C LEU A 236 -15.64 -2.81 -19.39
N PRO A 237 -16.60 -2.15 -20.08
CA PRO A 237 -16.29 -1.00 -20.90
C PRO A 237 -15.77 0.16 -20.05
N GLN A 238 -14.90 0.98 -20.64
CA GLN A 238 -14.47 2.22 -20.00
C GLN A 238 -15.63 3.21 -19.97
N TRP A 239 -15.81 3.89 -18.84
CA TRP A 239 -16.80 4.96 -18.70
C TRP A 239 -16.28 6.24 -19.36
N PRO A 240 -16.98 6.77 -20.38
CA PRO A 240 -16.49 7.88 -21.21
C PRO A 240 -16.79 9.25 -20.58
N ALA A 241 -16.31 9.49 -19.35
CA ALA A 241 -16.55 10.77 -18.68
C ALA A 241 -15.24 11.39 -18.16
N GLU A 242 -15.19 12.72 -18.20
CA GLU A 242 -14.13 13.53 -17.68
C GLU A 242 -14.59 14.24 -16.39
N TYR A 243 -13.73 14.22 -15.36
CA TYR A 243 -14.00 14.79 -14.03
C TYR A 243 -13.00 15.90 -13.65
N LEU A 244 -12.30 16.47 -14.64
CA LEU A 244 -11.24 17.42 -14.42
C LEU A 244 -11.73 18.84 -14.10
N HIS A 245 -12.99 19.14 -14.43
CA HIS A 245 -13.53 20.49 -14.27
C HIS A 245 -14.51 20.62 -13.09
N GLY A 246 -14.62 21.84 -12.56
CA GLY A 246 -15.56 22.19 -11.50
C GLY A 246 -15.00 22.00 -10.08
N THR A 247 -15.76 22.45 -9.10
CA THR A 247 -15.50 22.30 -7.67
C THR A 247 -15.62 20.85 -7.22
N LEU A 248 -15.05 20.52 -6.06
CA LEU A 248 -15.19 19.18 -5.44
C LEU A 248 -16.67 18.75 -5.33
N ARG A 249 -17.59 19.69 -4.99
CA ARG A 249 -19.03 19.42 -4.89
C ARG A 249 -19.67 19.09 -6.25
N GLN A 250 -19.31 19.84 -7.29
CA GLN A 250 -19.81 19.60 -8.66
C GLN A 250 -19.31 18.25 -9.20
N ARG A 251 -18.04 17.95 -9.05
CA ARG A 251 -17.45 16.64 -9.41
C ARG A 251 -18.16 15.49 -8.69
N LEU A 252 -18.43 15.63 -7.40
CA LEU A 252 -19.17 14.60 -6.64
C LEU A 252 -20.61 14.44 -7.14
N GLY A 253 -21.28 15.54 -7.52
CA GLY A 253 -22.61 15.50 -8.13
C GLY A 253 -22.60 14.76 -9.45
N GLN A 254 -21.64 15.05 -10.35
CA GLN A 254 -21.46 14.38 -11.63
C GLN A 254 -21.18 12.87 -11.44
N ILE A 255 -20.24 12.49 -10.55
CA ILE A 255 -19.93 11.10 -10.26
C ILE A 255 -21.20 10.33 -9.81
N ARG A 256 -22.01 10.91 -8.92
CA ARG A 256 -23.25 10.28 -8.46
C ARG A 256 -24.29 10.13 -9.57
N HIS A 257 -24.39 11.13 -10.44
CA HIS A 257 -25.25 11.06 -11.62
C HIS A 257 -24.80 9.94 -12.56
N ASP A 258 -23.52 9.88 -12.86
CA ASP A 258 -22.92 8.89 -13.76
C ASP A 258 -23.03 7.46 -13.21
N ILE A 259 -22.91 7.28 -11.89
CA ILE A 259 -23.16 5.97 -11.26
C ILE A 259 -24.60 5.51 -11.51
N LYS A 260 -25.60 6.40 -11.34
CA LYS A 260 -27.01 6.07 -11.62
C LYS A 260 -27.21 5.74 -13.11
N ARG A 261 -26.59 6.51 -14.00
CA ARG A 261 -26.63 6.27 -15.45
C ARG A 261 -25.96 4.94 -15.82
N ALA A 262 -24.81 4.62 -15.25
CA ALA A 262 -24.15 3.33 -15.48
C ALA A 262 -25.06 2.17 -15.04
N GLN A 263 -25.69 2.28 -13.86
CA GLN A 263 -26.62 1.28 -13.34
C GLN A 263 -27.84 1.09 -14.24
N SER A 264 -28.43 2.18 -14.81
CA SER A 264 -29.54 2.07 -15.77
C SER A 264 -29.15 1.38 -17.09
N LEU A 265 -27.86 1.35 -17.42
CA LEU A 265 -27.29 0.63 -18.56
C LEU A 265 -26.84 -0.80 -18.21
N GLY A 266 -27.15 -1.30 -17.01
CA GLY A 266 -26.71 -2.61 -16.53
C GLY A 266 -25.21 -2.70 -16.16
N LEU A 267 -24.52 -1.56 -16.08
CA LEU A 267 -23.10 -1.50 -15.72
C LEU A 267 -22.93 -1.27 -14.20
N PRO A 268 -21.93 -1.89 -13.59
CA PRO A 268 -21.67 -1.68 -12.17
C PRO A 268 -21.01 -0.32 -11.92
N TRP A 269 -21.20 0.24 -10.72
CA TRP A 269 -20.64 1.53 -10.30
C TRP A 269 -19.09 1.63 -10.46
N GLN A 270 -18.42 0.49 -10.47
CA GLN A 270 -16.97 0.40 -10.58
C GLN A 270 -16.44 1.05 -11.87
N VAL A 271 -17.15 0.95 -12.99
CA VAL A 271 -16.72 1.57 -14.26
C VAL A 271 -16.54 3.07 -14.12
N VAL A 272 -17.46 3.73 -13.40
CA VAL A 272 -17.40 5.18 -13.16
C VAL A 272 -16.25 5.54 -12.23
N LEU A 273 -16.09 4.81 -11.10
CA LEU A 273 -15.01 5.10 -10.16
C LEU A 273 -13.62 4.73 -10.69
N ASP A 274 -13.54 3.79 -11.63
CA ASP A 274 -12.29 3.49 -12.33
C ASP A 274 -11.88 4.64 -13.29
N ALA A 275 -12.86 5.28 -13.96
CA ALA A 275 -12.61 6.50 -14.74
C ALA A 275 -12.17 7.68 -13.85
N VAL A 276 -12.80 7.87 -12.69
CA VAL A 276 -12.35 8.88 -11.69
C VAL A 276 -10.93 8.58 -11.22
N ARG A 277 -10.61 7.31 -10.96
CA ARG A 277 -9.28 6.86 -10.52
C ARG A 277 -8.20 7.16 -11.56
N GLN A 278 -8.46 6.90 -12.84
CA GLN A 278 -7.50 7.19 -13.92
C GLN A 278 -7.12 8.67 -13.96
N GLN A 279 -8.07 9.56 -13.62
CA GLN A 279 -7.88 11.00 -13.56
C GLN A 279 -7.47 11.51 -12.16
N GLY A 280 -7.35 10.61 -11.20
CA GLY A 280 -7.26 10.93 -9.77
C GLY A 280 -6.10 11.85 -9.40
N GLN A 281 -4.91 11.68 -10.00
CA GLN A 281 -3.75 12.55 -9.75
C GLN A 281 -4.01 13.97 -10.26
N THR A 282 -4.51 14.10 -11.49
CA THR A 282 -4.83 15.42 -12.09
C THR A 282 -5.92 16.11 -11.29
N ILE A 283 -6.98 15.39 -10.93
CA ILE A 283 -8.07 15.92 -10.06
C ILE A 283 -7.47 16.45 -8.75
N TRP A 284 -6.64 15.64 -8.07
CA TRP A 284 -6.03 16.01 -6.80
C TRP A 284 -5.18 17.26 -6.89
N GLN A 285 -4.34 17.36 -7.91
CA GLN A 285 -3.45 18.50 -8.14
C GLN A 285 -4.18 19.79 -8.50
N GLN A 286 -5.38 19.70 -9.05
CA GLN A 286 -6.23 20.85 -9.36
C GLN A 286 -7.06 21.35 -8.18
N LEU A 287 -7.25 20.51 -7.14
CA LEU A 287 -7.95 20.92 -5.94
C LEU A 287 -7.13 21.95 -5.17
N SER A 288 -7.78 23.02 -4.72
CA SER A 288 -7.21 23.90 -3.72
C SER A 288 -6.88 23.15 -2.43
N GLU A 289 -5.93 23.63 -1.64
CA GLU A 289 -5.58 23.02 -0.35
C GLU A 289 -6.82 22.88 0.56
N ARG A 290 -7.72 23.86 0.53
CA ARG A 290 -9.00 23.80 1.25
C ARG A 290 -9.85 22.64 0.80
N GLU A 291 -9.98 22.41 -0.49
CA GLU A 291 -10.76 21.27 -1.03
C GLU A 291 -10.08 19.93 -0.76
N GLN A 292 -8.75 19.86 -0.81
CA GLN A 292 -7.99 18.69 -0.42
C GLN A 292 -8.25 18.33 1.06
N ARG A 293 -8.21 19.32 1.96
CA ARG A 293 -8.57 19.13 3.39
C ARG A 293 -10.03 18.69 3.56
N GLN A 294 -10.96 19.26 2.81
CA GLN A 294 -12.37 18.84 2.82
C GLN A 294 -12.54 17.39 2.35
N PHE A 295 -11.87 17.01 1.28
CA PHE A 295 -11.85 15.63 0.79
C PHE A 295 -11.32 14.67 1.86
N LEU A 296 -10.16 14.95 2.45
CA LEU A 296 -9.55 14.11 3.48
C LEU A 296 -10.44 13.96 4.72
N CYS A 297 -11.09 15.04 5.14
CA CYS A 297 -11.96 15.03 6.31
C CYS A 297 -13.30 14.29 6.08
N HIS A 298 -13.93 14.51 4.92
CA HIS A 298 -15.33 14.11 4.72
C HIS A 298 -15.53 12.97 3.72
N LEU A 299 -14.69 12.89 2.67
CA LEU A 299 -14.93 11.98 1.53
C LEU A 299 -13.96 10.80 1.50
N ARG A 300 -12.73 10.95 2.01
CA ARG A 300 -11.67 9.94 1.92
C ARG A 300 -12.16 8.55 2.34
N ARG A 301 -12.87 8.43 3.47
CA ARG A 301 -13.37 7.14 3.96
C ARG A 301 -14.30 6.41 2.99
N PHE A 302 -15.09 7.17 2.21
CA PHE A 302 -15.96 6.60 1.18
C PHE A 302 -15.14 6.26 -0.07
N TRP A 303 -14.22 7.14 -0.46
CA TRP A 303 -13.30 6.87 -1.55
C TRP A 303 -12.50 5.60 -1.29
N ASP A 304 -11.84 5.48 -0.14
CA ASP A 304 -10.96 4.37 0.20
C ASP A 304 -11.66 3.01 0.08
N VAL A 305 -12.88 2.84 0.60
CA VAL A 305 -13.59 1.55 0.55
C VAL A 305 -14.09 1.17 -0.85
N HIS A 306 -14.26 2.13 -1.75
CA HIS A 306 -14.64 1.88 -3.14
C HIS A 306 -13.41 1.74 -4.05
N ARG A 307 -12.32 2.40 -3.68
CA ARG A 307 -11.06 2.41 -4.42
C ARG A 307 -10.16 1.21 -4.11
N TYR A 308 -9.99 0.92 -2.84
CA TYR A 308 -9.17 -0.19 -2.36
C TYR A 308 -10.07 -1.42 -2.14
N ARG A 309 -10.27 -2.15 -3.24
CA ARG A 309 -11.17 -3.30 -3.29
C ARG A 309 -10.48 -4.57 -2.81
N VAL A 310 -11.26 -5.54 -2.38
CA VAL A 310 -10.78 -6.87 -2.00
C VAL A 310 -10.77 -7.82 -3.19
N ALA A 311 -9.85 -8.79 -3.18
CA ALA A 311 -9.86 -9.88 -4.14
C ALA A 311 -11.18 -10.67 -4.03
N PRO A 312 -11.70 -11.23 -5.12
CA PRO A 312 -12.97 -11.97 -5.12
C PRO A 312 -12.99 -13.13 -4.12
N GLN A 313 -11.90 -13.88 -3.98
CA GLN A 313 -11.77 -14.98 -3.01
C GLN A 313 -11.88 -14.50 -1.56
N VAL A 314 -11.28 -13.34 -1.26
CA VAL A 314 -11.35 -12.70 0.06
C VAL A 314 -12.75 -12.16 0.33
N ALA A 315 -13.40 -11.56 -0.69
CA ALA A 315 -14.79 -11.13 -0.59
C ALA A 315 -15.73 -12.32 -0.31
N GLN A 316 -15.49 -13.45 -0.96
CA GLN A 316 -16.25 -14.69 -0.74
C GLN A 316 -16.10 -15.19 0.69
N ALA A 317 -14.88 -15.24 1.23
CA ALA A 317 -14.65 -15.68 2.61
C ALA A 317 -15.41 -14.81 3.64
N ILE A 318 -15.45 -13.50 3.44
CA ILE A 318 -16.24 -12.56 4.28
C ILE A 318 -17.74 -12.84 4.11
N ALA A 319 -18.21 -13.04 2.87
CA ALA A 319 -19.62 -13.30 2.59
C ALA A 319 -20.09 -14.63 3.21
N ASP A 320 -19.26 -15.67 3.18
CA ASP A 320 -19.56 -16.97 3.76
C ASP A 320 -19.68 -16.90 5.29
N LYS A 321 -18.72 -16.26 5.95
CA LYS A 321 -18.80 -16.03 7.40
C LYS A 321 -20.02 -15.19 7.79
N ARG A 322 -20.39 -14.21 6.97
CA ARG A 322 -21.59 -13.38 7.21
C ARG A 322 -22.86 -14.18 7.04
N ARG A 323 -22.99 -15.00 5.99
CA ARG A 323 -24.13 -15.90 5.77
C ARG A 323 -24.30 -16.91 6.91
N GLY A 324 -23.18 -17.40 7.43
CA GLY A 324 -23.18 -18.30 8.60
C GLY A 324 -23.43 -17.59 9.95
N GLY A 325 -23.74 -16.28 9.96
CA GLY A 325 -23.95 -15.51 11.19
C GLY A 325 -22.70 -15.26 12.02
N ARG A 326 -21.51 -15.56 11.51
CA ARG A 326 -20.22 -15.53 12.23
C ARG A 326 -19.37 -14.30 11.94
N PHE A 327 -19.86 -13.34 11.16
CA PHE A 327 -19.18 -12.07 10.90
C PHE A 327 -20.13 -10.89 11.02
N ARG A 328 -19.74 -9.92 11.83
CA ARG A 328 -20.44 -8.64 11.97
C ARG A 328 -19.45 -7.48 11.84
N ALA A 329 -19.91 -6.37 11.31
CA ALA A 329 -19.15 -5.11 11.27
C ALA A 329 -19.93 -4.00 11.96
N LEU A 330 -19.26 -3.25 12.85
CA LEU A 330 -19.88 -2.18 13.62
C LEU A 330 -19.23 -0.82 13.34
N ALA A 331 -20.05 0.22 13.34
CA ALA A 331 -19.58 1.59 13.42
C ALA A 331 -19.43 1.96 14.91
N ALA A 332 -18.21 1.83 15.42
CA ALA A 332 -17.91 2.02 16.84
C ALA A 332 -16.50 2.52 17.07
N ARG A 333 -16.25 3.07 18.26
CA ARG A 333 -14.93 3.44 18.79
C ARG A 333 -14.65 2.64 20.05
N LEU A 334 -13.43 2.13 20.19
CA LEU A 334 -12.97 1.54 21.44
C LEU A 334 -12.68 2.66 22.44
N HIS A 335 -13.36 2.65 23.55
CA HIS A 335 -13.16 3.58 24.65
C HIS A 335 -12.12 3.06 25.65
N SER A 336 -12.29 1.82 26.11
CA SER A 336 -11.34 1.12 26.97
C SER A 336 -11.33 -0.38 26.70
N LEU A 337 -10.23 -1.02 27.09
CA LEU A 337 -10.02 -2.46 27.04
C LEU A 337 -9.69 -2.96 28.43
N GLU A 338 -10.26 -4.06 28.85
CA GLU A 338 -9.97 -4.74 30.12
C GLU A 338 -9.62 -6.20 29.83
N ALA A 339 -8.52 -6.68 30.41
CA ALA A 339 -8.22 -8.11 30.38
C ALA A 339 -9.03 -8.85 31.44
N LYS A 340 -9.67 -9.94 31.05
CA LYS A 340 -10.30 -10.92 31.92
C LYS A 340 -9.44 -12.20 31.90
N THR A 341 -9.81 -13.20 32.67
CA THR A 341 -9.03 -14.46 32.80
C THR A 341 -8.72 -15.10 31.44
N SER A 342 -9.66 -15.14 30.49
CA SER A 342 -9.51 -15.83 29.21
C SER A 342 -9.89 -14.97 28.00
N SER A 343 -10.25 -13.71 28.18
CA SER A 343 -10.79 -12.85 27.12
C SER A 343 -10.50 -11.39 27.40
N PHE A 344 -10.83 -10.54 26.44
CA PHE A 344 -10.92 -9.10 26.60
C PHE A 344 -12.37 -8.65 26.72
N GLN A 345 -12.64 -7.69 27.61
CA GLN A 345 -13.85 -6.89 27.61
C GLN A 345 -13.56 -5.59 26.85
N LEU A 346 -14.26 -5.37 25.74
CA LEU A 346 -14.17 -4.17 24.93
C LEU A 346 -15.35 -3.24 25.31
N ASN A 347 -15.03 -2.06 25.81
CA ASN A 347 -16.01 -1.02 26.06
C ASN A 347 -16.05 -0.10 24.82
N LEU A 348 -17.09 -0.24 24.02
CA LEU A 348 -17.28 0.49 22.76
C LEU A 348 -18.30 1.63 22.92
N THR A 349 -18.16 2.66 22.10
CA THR A 349 -19.20 3.65 21.85
C THR A 349 -19.63 3.53 20.39
N LEU A 350 -20.88 3.16 20.16
CA LEU A 350 -21.45 3.06 18.81
C LEU A 350 -21.57 4.45 18.18
N ARG A 351 -21.66 4.48 16.83
CA ARG A 351 -21.96 5.70 16.09
C ARG A 351 -23.37 6.20 16.41
N GLY A 352 -23.55 7.06 17.29
CA GLY A 352 -24.83 7.54 17.84
C GLY A 352 -24.72 7.75 19.34
N GLY A 353 -23.57 7.38 19.90
CA GLY A 353 -23.26 7.66 21.32
C GLY A 353 -23.64 6.53 22.28
N THR A 354 -24.30 5.46 21.80
CA THR A 354 -24.71 4.35 22.67
C THR A 354 -23.48 3.54 23.13
N PRO A 355 -23.25 3.36 24.45
CA PRO A 355 -22.23 2.49 24.96
C PRO A 355 -22.62 1.02 24.70
N GLN A 356 -21.62 0.19 24.39
CA GLN A 356 -21.77 -1.24 24.21
C GLN A 356 -20.56 -1.97 24.76
N GLN A 357 -20.80 -3.02 25.53
CA GLN A 357 -19.77 -3.93 26.02
C GLN A 357 -19.79 -5.21 25.17
N LEU A 358 -18.60 -5.67 24.82
CA LEU A 358 -18.40 -6.91 24.05
C LEU A 358 -17.27 -7.71 24.67
N MET A 359 -17.38 -9.03 24.63
CA MET A 359 -16.33 -9.95 25.02
C MET A 359 -15.69 -10.53 23.74
N ALA A 360 -14.39 -10.67 23.72
CA ALA A 360 -13.65 -11.37 22.68
C ALA A 360 -12.42 -12.08 23.24
N ASP A 361 -12.15 -13.28 22.77
CA ASP A 361 -10.97 -14.03 23.21
C ASP A 361 -9.69 -13.40 22.68
N TYR A 362 -9.73 -12.85 21.47
CA TYR A 362 -8.60 -12.18 20.81
C TYR A 362 -8.99 -10.80 20.29
N LEU A 363 -8.04 -9.88 20.33
CA LEU A 363 -8.15 -8.57 19.68
C LEU A 363 -7.05 -8.43 18.63
N VAL A 364 -7.43 -8.20 17.38
CA VAL A 364 -6.52 -8.02 16.24
C VAL A 364 -6.57 -6.56 15.79
N LEU A 365 -5.42 -5.92 15.66
CA LEU A 365 -5.33 -4.53 15.19
C LEU A 365 -5.06 -4.47 13.69
N THR A 366 -5.92 -3.79 12.96
CA THR A 366 -5.80 -3.55 11.52
C THR A 366 -5.96 -2.06 11.20
N THR A 367 -5.43 -1.19 12.08
CA THR A 367 -5.61 0.26 12.02
C THR A 367 -4.80 0.95 10.91
N GLY A 368 -3.88 0.23 10.28
CA GLY A 368 -3.01 0.76 9.23
C GLY A 368 -1.81 1.57 9.75
N PRO A 369 -0.88 1.96 8.85
CA PRO A 369 0.32 2.70 9.22
C PRO A 369 0.02 4.15 9.61
N ASP A 370 0.80 4.70 10.56
CA ASP A 370 0.68 6.10 10.99
C ASP A 370 1.51 7.02 10.08
N HIS A 371 0.94 7.37 8.94
CA HIS A 371 1.63 8.21 7.96
C HIS A 371 1.91 9.65 8.42
N ALA A 372 1.16 10.16 9.40
CA ALA A 372 1.36 11.50 9.92
C ALA A 372 2.69 11.61 10.69
N ASP A 373 3.17 10.48 11.22
CA ASP A 373 4.39 10.41 12.02
C ASP A 373 5.60 9.84 11.23
N LEU A 374 5.53 9.84 9.90
CA LEU A 374 6.54 9.21 9.05
C LEU A 374 7.95 9.71 9.34
N LEU A 375 8.16 11.02 9.40
CA LEU A 375 9.49 11.60 9.63
C LEU A 375 10.02 11.27 11.02
N ALA A 376 9.19 11.30 12.05
CA ALA A 376 9.57 10.97 13.42
C ALA A 376 9.79 9.47 13.64
N SER A 377 9.23 8.62 12.78
CA SER A 377 9.29 7.16 12.93
C SER A 377 10.65 6.54 12.57
N GLN A 378 11.53 7.27 11.87
CA GLN A 378 12.80 6.74 11.37
C GLN A 378 13.96 7.70 11.64
N PRO A 379 15.06 7.24 12.30
CA PRO A 379 16.22 8.08 12.63
C PRO A 379 16.83 8.78 11.39
N PHE A 380 16.90 8.07 10.25
CA PHE A 380 17.41 8.63 9.01
C PHE A 380 16.58 9.80 8.49
N LEU A 381 15.25 9.69 8.53
CA LEU A 381 14.35 10.79 8.12
C LEU A 381 14.41 11.97 9.08
N GLN A 382 14.58 11.70 10.37
CA GLN A 382 14.83 12.75 11.38
C GLN A 382 16.14 13.50 11.10
N ALA A 383 17.20 12.77 10.71
CA ALA A 383 18.47 13.38 10.34
C ALA A 383 18.34 14.28 9.11
N LEU A 384 17.70 13.82 8.05
CA LEU A 384 17.42 14.62 6.86
C LEU A 384 16.54 15.85 7.17
N HIS A 385 15.58 15.71 8.07
CA HIS A 385 14.73 16.83 8.49
C HIS A 385 15.51 17.88 9.27
N ARG A 386 16.40 17.49 10.18
CA ARG A 386 17.29 18.40 10.92
C ARG A 386 18.21 19.21 9.98
N GLU A 387 18.67 18.57 8.89
CA GLU A 387 19.48 19.23 7.86
C GLU A 387 18.65 20.05 6.85
N GLY A 388 17.32 20.15 7.02
CA GLY A 388 16.44 20.89 6.13
C GLY A 388 16.28 20.29 4.74
N LEU A 389 16.57 19.00 4.57
CA LEU A 389 16.50 18.29 3.29
C LEU A 389 15.13 17.67 3.01
N VAL A 390 14.32 17.44 4.03
CA VAL A 390 12.95 16.94 3.92
C VAL A 390 12.05 17.64 4.92
N TYR A 391 10.79 17.85 4.54
CA TYR A 391 9.76 18.43 5.38
C TYR A 391 8.49 17.56 5.35
N PRO A 392 7.66 17.59 6.42
CA PRO A 392 6.37 16.93 6.39
C PRO A 392 5.45 17.61 5.38
N ASP A 393 4.68 16.82 4.64
CA ASP A 393 3.64 17.33 3.75
C ASP A 393 2.60 18.14 4.56
N PRO A 394 2.13 19.31 4.06
CA PRO A 394 1.17 20.16 4.76
C PRO A 394 -0.18 19.50 5.08
N LEU A 395 -0.53 18.44 4.36
CA LEU A 395 -1.75 17.65 4.60
C LEU A 395 -1.51 16.44 5.53
N GLY A 396 -0.29 16.24 6.02
CA GLY A 396 0.08 15.10 6.86
C GLY A 396 0.07 13.76 6.10
N MET A 397 0.33 13.79 4.78
CA MET A 397 0.25 12.61 3.93
C MET A 397 1.62 12.00 3.57
N GLY A 398 2.69 12.49 4.14
CA GLY A 398 4.04 11.99 3.89
C GLY A 398 5.09 13.09 3.89
N ILE A 399 5.91 13.13 2.85
CA ILE A 399 7.02 14.09 2.65
C ILE A 399 6.60 15.12 1.60
N GLU A 400 6.87 16.37 1.86
CA GLU A 400 6.66 17.46 0.92
C GLU A 400 7.59 17.32 -0.29
N VAL A 401 7.04 17.36 -1.50
CA VAL A 401 7.80 17.28 -2.75
C VAL A 401 7.23 18.20 -3.80
N ASN A 402 8.08 18.58 -4.76
CA ASN A 402 7.65 19.30 -5.96
C ASN A 402 7.03 18.36 -7.01
N VAL A 403 6.65 18.90 -8.17
CA VAL A 403 6.06 18.14 -9.30
C VAL A 403 6.99 17.07 -9.87
N ARG A 404 8.29 17.15 -9.62
CA ARG A 404 9.30 16.16 -10.03
C ARG A 404 9.60 15.14 -8.94
N SER A 405 8.79 15.08 -7.88
CA SER A 405 8.99 14.22 -6.69
C SER A 405 10.28 14.52 -5.92
N GLN A 406 10.78 15.75 -6.02
CA GLN A 406 12.00 16.19 -5.39
C GLN A 406 11.68 16.94 -4.09
N ALA A 407 12.27 16.51 -2.97
CA ALA A 407 12.15 17.15 -1.67
C ALA A 407 13.22 18.25 -1.48
N SER A 408 14.43 18.02 -2.01
CA SER A 408 15.54 18.99 -2.03
C SER A 408 16.47 18.68 -3.22
N PRO A 409 17.48 19.53 -3.55
CA PRO A 409 18.28 19.38 -4.78
C PRO A 409 18.84 17.97 -5.02
N ASN A 410 19.14 17.22 -3.97
CA ASN A 410 19.74 15.89 -4.08
C ASN A 410 18.86 14.76 -3.49
N VAL A 411 17.62 15.05 -3.09
CA VAL A 411 16.71 14.09 -2.44
C VAL A 411 15.40 14.00 -3.19
N TRP A 412 15.04 12.80 -3.62
CA TRP A 412 13.76 12.45 -4.26
C TRP A 412 12.95 11.51 -3.38
N VAL A 413 11.65 11.46 -3.61
CA VAL A 413 10.73 10.57 -2.89
C VAL A 413 9.97 9.72 -3.89
N ALA A 414 10.03 8.40 -3.75
CA ALA A 414 9.33 7.44 -4.59
C ALA A 414 8.20 6.73 -3.83
N GLY A 415 7.04 6.60 -4.48
CA GLY A 415 5.90 5.87 -3.94
C GLY A 415 5.07 6.65 -2.92
N PRO A 416 4.34 5.94 -2.03
CA PRO A 416 3.28 6.53 -1.20
C PRO A 416 3.68 7.67 -0.27
N ALA A 417 4.97 7.82 0.04
CA ALA A 417 5.46 8.95 0.84
C ALA A 417 5.34 10.31 0.13
N ALA A 418 5.20 10.32 -1.21
CA ALA A 418 4.97 11.54 -2.02
C ALA A 418 3.48 11.84 -2.28
N ARG A 419 2.55 11.08 -1.70
CA ARG A 419 1.13 11.16 -2.02
C ARG A 419 0.45 12.48 -1.65
N GLY A 420 1.04 13.29 -0.78
CA GLY A 420 0.55 14.64 -0.49
C GLY A 420 0.46 15.47 -1.77
N ARG A 421 1.47 15.39 -2.62
CA ARG A 421 1.51 16.06 -3.92
C ARG A 421 0.66 15.38 -4.99
N PHE A 422 0.64 14.04 -5.03
CA PHE A 422 0.07 13.27 -6.14
C PHE A 422 -1.31 12.68 -5.83
N GLY A 423 -1.75 12.63 -4.57
CA GLY A 423 -3.04 12.09 -4.14
C GLY A 423 -3.15 10.59 -4.30
N GLU A 424 -3.43 10.13 -5.52
CA GLU A 424 -3.62 8.72 -5.86
C GLU A 424 -2.28 8.02 -6.09
N LEU A 425 -1.61 7.63 -5.01
CA LEU A 425 -0.27 7.03 -5.03
C LEU A 425 -0.11 5.91 -3.99
N MET A 426 -1.11 5.02 -3.87
CA MET A 426 -1.11 3.96 -2.86
C MET A 426 -1.17 2.55 -3.45
N GLY A 427 -1.36 2.42 -4.75
CA GLY A 427 -1.49 1.12 -5.40
C GLY A 427 -1.08 1.15 -6.86
N LEU A 428 -0.95 -0.03 -7.43
CA LEU A 428 -0.66 -0.19 -8.86
C LEU A 428 -1.90 0.12 -9.72
N PRO A 429 -1.69 0.64 -10.93
CA PRO A 429 -0.40 0.91 -11.57
C PRO A 429 0.25 2.25 -11.20
N GLN A 430 -0.41 3.15 -10.46
CA GLN A 430 0.06 4.52 -10.22
C GLN A 430 1.44 4.58 -9.55
N VAL A 431 1.71 3.68 -8.60
CA VAL A 431 3.02 3.62 -7.92
C VAL A 431 4.13 3.19 -8.87
N ALA A 432 3.84 2.31 -9.84
CA ALA A 432 4.80 1.89 -10.86
C ALA A 432 5.17 3.04 -11.79
N LEU A 433 4.17 3.73 -12.35
CA LEU A 433 4.39 4.89 -13.20
C LEU A 433 5.17 6.01 -12.47
N HIS A 434 4.85 6.22 -11.20
CA HIS A 434 5.58 7.19 -10.39
C HIS A 434 7.04 6.79 -10.17
N ALA A 435 7.33 5.51 -9.93
CA ALA A 435 8.69 5.02 -9.79
C ALA A 435 9.51 5.24 -11.06
N GLN A 436 8.92 4.97 -12.24
CA GLN A 436 9.53 5.26 -13.54
C GLN A 436 9.81 6.75 -13.70
N GLN A 437 8.85 7.60 -13.38
CA GLN A 437 9.02 9.06 -13.48
C GLN A 437 10.10 9.60 -12.55
N VAL A 438 10.20 9.08 -11.33
CA VAL A 438 11.28 9.43 -10.39
C VAL A 438 12.64 9.04 -10.96
N ALA A 439 12.78 7.83 -11.50
CA ALA A 439 14.02 7.38 -12.12
C ALA A 439 14.44 8.29 -13.29
N GLN A 440 13.50 8.63 -14.18
CA GLN A 440 13.73 9.53 -15.29
C GLN A 440 14.18 10.92 -14.83
N ASN A 441 13.49 11.50 -13.85
CA ASN A 441 13.82 12.80 -13.29
C ASN A 441 15.25 12.79 -12.67
N VAL A 442 15.63 11.73 -11.99
CA VAL A 442 16.98 11.57 -11.42
C VAL A 442 18.03 11.49 -12.53
N LEU A 443 17.81 10.64 -13.55
CA LEU A 443 18.73 10.50 -14.68
C LEU A 443 18.91 11.81 -15.45
N GLU A 444 17.86 12.59 -15.64
CA GLU A 444 17.95 13.92 -16.25
C GLU A 444 18.88 14.85 -15.46
N THR A 445 18.73 14.91 -14.13
CA THR A 445 19.59 15.77 -13.29
C THR A 445 21.03 15.31 -13.22
N LEU A 446 21.30 14.06 -13.56
CA LEU A 446 22.65 13.51 -13.66
C LEU A 446 23.24 13.64 -15.08
N GLY A 447 22.45 14.07 -16.07
CA GLY A 447 22.82 14.05 -17.48
C GLY A 447 23.08 12.62 -18.01
N CYS A 448 22.32 11.65 -17.49
CA CYS A 448 22.46 10.22 -17.76
C CYS A 448 21.23 9.62 -18.43
N ARG A 449 20.28 10.41 -18.90
CA ARG A 449 19.06 9.90 -19.55
C ARG A 449 19.32 9.60 -21.02
N GLN A 450 18.91 8.43 -21.47
CA GLN A 450 18.82 8.13 -22.90
C GLN A 450 17.67 8.91 -23.51
N LEU A 451 17.96 9.83 -24.44
CA LEU A 451 16.93 10.49 -25.23
C LEU A 451 16.36 9.46 -26.20
N ILE A 452 15.19 8.95 -25.93
CA ILE A 452 14.44 8.22 -26.96
C ILE A 452 13.95 9.28 -27.95
N LEU A 453 14.63 9.36 -29.10
CA LEU A 453 14.14 10.12 -30.25
C LEU A 453 12.85 9.42 -30.67
N SER A 454 11.70 10.04 -30.36
CA SER A 454 10.34 9.64 -30.78
C SER A 454 10.15 9.81 -32.26
#